data_c7ec24581bd81e23c1d4f547eeb0c0a9
#
_entry.id   c7ec24581bd81e23c1d4f547eeb0c0a9
#
_cell.length_a   1.000
_cell.length_b   1.000
_cell.length_c   1.000
_cell.angle_alpha   90.00
_cell.angle_beta   90.00
_cell.angle_gamma   90.00
#
_symmetry.space_group_name_H-M   'P 1'
#
loop_
_entity.id
_entity.type
_entity.pdbx_description
1 polymer ?
#
loop_
_entity_poly.entity_id
_entity_poly.type
_entity_poly.pdbx_seq_one_letter_code
_entity_poly.pdbx_strand_id
1 'polypeptide(L)'
;MVLTENLWLCTLFSGLGIGLSLGIVIRSGASTGGMDIPPLVLNRFFRIPVSVSLYAFDIIILLAQASYSPIEKVLYGISLLMIYTIVLDKILLFGTTRIEVKVVSPKHDEIREAIIHELDRGVTALSATSGYMNEPTQMIFSVISNSCLLYTSPSPRDRQKS
;
A
#
# COMPACT_ATOMS: atom_id res chain seq x y z
N MET A 1 -36.31 -5.24 -1.70
CA MET A 1 -36.05 -4.62 -3.02
C MET A 1 -34.80 -5.32 -3.56
N VAL A 2 -34.93 -6.20 -4.55
CA VAL A 2 -33.81 -6.91 -5.17
C VAL A 2 -33.25 -5.97 -6.23
N LEU A 3 -32.05 -5.44 -6.02
CA LEU A 3 -31.40 -4.49 -6.94
C LEU A 3 -30.98 -5.14 -8.27
N THR A 4 -30.72 -6.44 -8.26
CA THR A 4 -30.37 -7.23 -9.46
C THR A 4 -30.56 -8.71 -9.18
N GLU A 5 -31.03 -9.46 -10.17
CA GLU A 5 -31.11 -10.94 -10.12
C GLU A 5 -29.77 -11.58 -10.56
N ASN A 6 -28.84 -10.78 -11.05
CA ASN A 6 -27.55 -11.28 -11.52
C ASN A 6 -26.58 -11.44 -10.35
N LEU A 7 -26.32 -12.69 -9.95
CA LEU A 7 -25.42 -13.01 -8.84
C LEU A 7 -24.00 -12.48 -9.04
N TRP A 8 -23.52 -12.42 -10.26
CA TRP A 8 -22.20 -11.87 -10.59
C TRP A 8 -22.09 -10.38 -10.24
N LEU A 9 -23.09 -9.60 -10.61
CA LEU A 9 -23.12 -8.18 -10.27
C LEU A 9 -23.20 -7.97 -8.75
N CYS A 10 -24.04 -8.76 -8.06
CA CYS A 10 -24.10 -8.72 -6.60
C CYS A 10 -22.76 -9.02 -5.96
N THR A 11 -22.08 -10.07 -6.40
CA THR A 11 -20.77 -10.45 -5.88
C THR A 11 -19.72 -9.35 -6.08
N LEU A 12 -19.70 -8.75 -7.27
CA LEU A 12 -18.74 -7.69 -7.62
C LEU A 12 -18.95 -6.44 -6.75
N PHE A 13 -20.18 -5.93 -6.70
CA PHE A 13 -20.49 -4.73 -5.91
C PHE A 13 -20.35 -4.97 -4.41
N SER A 14 -20.72 -6.16 -3.92
CA SER A 14 -20.53 -6.51 -2.51
C SER A 14 -19.04 -6.59 -2.15
N GLY A 15 -18.22 -7.21 -3.01
CA GLY A 15 -16.78 -7.28 -2.80
C GLY A 15 -16.12 -5.91 -2.77
N LEU A 16 -16.51 -5.00 -3.69
CA LEU A 16 -16.05 -3.61 -3.68
C LEU A 16 -16.48 -2.88 -2.40
N GLY A 17 -17.76 -2.99 -2.03
CA GLY A 17 -18.30 -2.31 -0.84
C GLY A 17 -17.64 -2.79 0.45
N ILE A 18 -17.48 -4.11 0.62
CA ILE A 18 -16.82 -4.71 1.79
C ILE A 18 -15.34 -4.30 1.84
N GLY A 19 -14.62 -4.41 0.72
CA GLY A 19 -13.21 -4.04 0.65
C GLY A 19 -12.96 -2.57 0.98
N LEU A 20 -13.80 -1.66 0.46
CA LEU A 20 -13.74 -0.23 0.76
C LEU A 20 -14.02 0.05 2.23
N SER A 21 -15.12 -0.46 2.76
CA SER A 21 -15.54 -0.19 4.14
C SER A 21 -14.53 -0.74 5.15
N LEU A 22 -14.11 -1.99 4.99
CA LEU A 22 -13.13 -2.63 5.85
C LEU A 22 -11.78 -1.93 5.78
N GLY A 23 -11.33 -1.58 4.57
CA GLY A 23 -10.08 -0.87 4.36
C GLY A 23 -10.04 0.50 5.04
N ILE A 24 -11.12 1.26 4.98
CA ILE A 24 -11.23 2.56 5.65
C ILE A 24 -11.22 2.39 7.16
N VAL A 25 -11.97 1.42 7.70
CA VAL A 25 -12.04 1.15 9.13
C VAL A 25 -10.68 0.75 9.70
N ILE A 26 -10.02 -0.23 9.08
CA ILE A 26 -8.70 -0.69 9.53
C ILE A 26 -7.66 0.43 9.42
N ARG A 27 -7.70 1.21 8.35
CA ARG A 27 -6.79 2.33 8.15
C ARG A 27 -6.96 3.44 9.17
N SER A 28 -8.19 3.66 9.66
CA SER A 28 -8.44 4.61 10.75
C SER A 28 -7.96 4.10 12.13
N GLY A 29 -7.39 2.90 12.19
CA GLY A 29 -6.96 2.26 13.44
C GLY A 29 -8.11 1.67 14.24
N ALA A 30 -9.30 1.56 13.63
CA ALA A 30 -10.48 0.97 14.24
C ALA A 30 -10.63 -0.51 13.81
N SER A 31 -11.62 -1.17 14.38
CA SER A 31 -12.04 -2.53 14.06
C SER A 31 -13.55 -2.56 13.92
N THR A 32 -14.07 -3.42 13.06
CA THR A 32 -15.52 -3.62 12.94
C THR A 32 -16.11 -4.39 14.12
N GLY A 33 -15.25 -4.90 15.01
CA GLY A 33 -15.67 -5.71 16.17
C GLY A 33 -15.99 -7.17 15.81
N GLY A 34 -15.61 -7.61 14.59
CA GLY A 34 -15.86 -8.94 14.08
C GLY A 34 -14.60 -9.80 13.93
N MET A 35 -14.56 -10.59 12.85
CA MET A 35 -13.43 -11.49 12.52
C MET A 35 -12.15 -10.77 12.10
N ASP A 36 -12.14 -9.48 12.01
CA ASP A 36 -10.97 -8.64 11.79
C ASP A 36 -10.11 -8.43 13.05
N ILE A 37 -10.63 -8.73 14.25
CA ILE A 37 -9.88 -8.62 15.52
C ILE A 37 -8.68 -9.59 15.56
N PRO A 38 -8.80 -10.90 15.27
CA PRO A 38 -7.67 -11.82 15.28
C PRO A 38 -6.53 -11.38 14.35
N PRO A 39 -6.76 -10.98 13.08
CA PRO A 39 -5.72 -10.42 12.22
C PRO A 39 -5.03 -9.19 12.78
N LEU A 40 -5.76 -8.28 13.41
CA LEU A 40 -5.18 -7.08 14.01
C LEU A 40 -4.28 -7.44 15.21
N VAL A 41 -4.69 -8.40 16.02
CA VAL A 41 -3.90 -8.93 17.14
C VAL A 41 -2.62 -9.61 16.61
N LEU A 42 -2.73 -10.46 15.58
CA LEU A 42 -1.58 -11.09 14.93
C LEU A 42 -0.59 -10.05 14.37
N ASN A 43 -1.08 -9.01 13.75
CA ASN A 43 -0.23 -7.92 13.28
C ASN A 43 0.54 -7.27 14.43
N ARG A 44 -0.10 -7.05 15.56
CA ARG A 44 0.53 -6.40 16.72
C ARG A 44 1.61 -7.27 17.37
N PHE A 45 1.39 -8.59 17.46
CA PHE A 45 2.33 -9.52 18.13
C PHE A 45 3.40 -10.05 17.18
N PHE A 46 3.04 -10.42 15.97
CA PHE A 46 3.91 -11.09 15.01
C PHE A 46 4.35 -10.20 13.84
N ARG A 47 3.87 -8.96 13.76
CA ARG A 47 4.12 -8.03 12.65
C ARG A 47 3.74 -8.59 11.27
N ILE A 48 2.81 -9.54 11.23
CA ILE A 48 2.26 -10.08 9.99
C ILE A 48 1.31 -9.03 9.41
N PRO A 49 1.36 -8.74 8.10
CA PRO A 49 0.40 -7.82 7.47
C PRO A 49 -1.05 -8.25 7.74
N VAL A 50 -1.90 -7.28 8.08
CA VAL A 50 -3.31 -7.54 8.43
C VAL A 50 -4.04 -8.26 7.30
N SER A 51 -3.79 -7.86 6.05
CA SER A 51 -4.37 -8.49 4.86
C SER A 51 -4.02 -9.97 4.75
N VAL A 52 -2.76 -10.35 4.96
CA VAL A 52 -2.33 -11.76 4.91
C VAL A 52 -3.04 -12.60 5.96
N SER A 53 -3.20 -12.07 7.16
CA SER A 53 -3.91 -12.78 8.23
C SER A 53 -5.40 -12.91 7.93
N LEU A 54 -6.03 -11.86 7.37
CA LEU A 54 -7.42 -11.92 6.91
C LEU A 54 -7.61 -13.02 5.86
N TYR A 55 -6.74 -13.09 4.86
CA TYR A 55 -6.82 -14.14 3.83
C TYR A 55 -6.74 -15.54 4.42
N ALA A 56 -5.84 -15.76 5.36
CA ALA A 56 -5.69 -17.06 5.98
C ALA A 56 -6.99 -17.49 6.68
N PHE A 57 -7.61 -16.61 7.44
CA PHE A 57 -8.90 -16.89 8.09
C PHE A 57 -10.02 -17.12 7.10
N ASP A 58 -10.11 -16.30 6.06
CA ASP A 58 -11.15 -16.42 5.04
C ASP A 58 -11.02 -17.71 4.23
N ILE A 59 -9.80 -18.14 3.89
CA ILE A 59 -9.56 -19.42 3.22
C ILE A 59 -10.01 -20.59 4.11
N ILE A 60 -9.70 -20.56 5.40
CA ILE A 60 -10.13 -21.59 6.36
C ILE A 60 -11.66 -21.68 6.40
N ILE A 61 -12.33 -20.52 6.48
CA ILE A 61 -13.80 -20.45 6.49
C ILE A 61 -14.37 -20.97 5.19
N LEU A 62 -13.82 -20.60 4.04
CA LEU A 62 -14.26 -21.09 2.73
C LEU A 62 -14.10 -22.61 2.59
N LEU A 63 -12.99 -23.16 3.05
CA LEU A 63 -12.77 -24.61 3.05
C LEU A 63 -13.78 -25.34 3.94
N ALA A 64 -14.07 -24.80 5.12
CA ALA A 64 -15.11 -25.36 5.98
C ALA A 64 -16.50 -25.26 5.31
N GLN A 65 -16.82 -24.15 4.67
CA GLN A 65 -18.08 -23.93 3.98
C GLN A 65 -18.25 -24.85 2.74
N ALA A 66 -17.15 -25.18 2.05
CA ALA A 66 -17.17 -26.06 0.90
C ALA A 66 -17.71 -27.48 1.22
N SER A 67 -17.58 -27.91 2.48
CA SER A 67 -18.12 -29.20 2.93
C SER A 67 -19.65 -29.23 3.03
N TYR A 68 -20.29 -28.06 3.15
CA TYR A 68 -21.73 -27.96 3.42
C TYR A 68 -22.53 -27.22 2.33
N SER A 69 -21.84 -26.55 1.41
CA SER A 69 -22.46 -25.69 0.40
C SER A 69 -22.27 -26.23 -1.02
N PRO A 70 -23.22 -25.98 -1.95
CA PRO A 70 -23.04 -26.30 -3.36
C PRO A 70 -21.82 -25.57 -3.94
N ILE A 71 -21.11 -26.22 -4.84
CA ILE A 71 -19.86 -25.74 -5.44
C ILE A 71 -20.02 -24.35 -6.08
N GLU A 72 -21.18 -24.05 -6.65
CA GLU A 72 -21.47 -22.75 -7.25
C GLU A 72 -21.36 -21.60 -6.23
N LYS A 73 -21.91 -21.78 -5.02
CA LYS A 73 -21.83 -20.77 -3.95
C LYS A 73 -20.39 -20.57 -3.45
N VAL A 74 -19.61 -21.66 -3.41
CA VAL A 74 -18.19 -21.60 -3.04
C VAL A 74 -17.40 -20.81 -4.08
N LEU A 75 -17.67 -21.01 -5.38
CA LEU A 75 -17.03 -20.25 -6.45
C LEU A 75 -17.34 -18.75 -6.38
N TYR A 76 -18.59 -18.38 -6.08
CA TYR A 76 -18.95 -16.97 -5.84
C TYR A 76 -18.25 -16.43 -4.59
N GLY A 77 -18.12 -17.22 -3.53
CA GLY A 77 -17.37 -16.86 -2.33
C GLY A 77 -15.89 -16.58 -2.62
N ILE A 78 -15.24 -17.44 -3.41
CA ILE A 78 -13.85 -17.24 -3.85
C ILE A 78 -13.72 -15.94 -4.67
N SER A 79 -14.65 -15.72 -5.60
CA SER A 79 -14.65 -14.51 -6.42
C SER A 79 -14.82 -13.25 -5.57
N LEU A 80 -15.73 -13.27 -4.61
CA LEU A 80 -15.94 -12.18 -3.66
C LEU A 80 -14.68 -11.91 -2.85
N LEU A 81 -14.05 -12.96 -2.31
CA LEU A 81 -12.82 -12.88 -1.54
C LEU A 81 -11.72 -12.21 -2.37
N MET A 82 -11.50 -12.63 -3.60
CA MET A 82 -10.49 -12.04 -4.47
C MET A 82 -10.74 -10.55 -4.72
N ILE A 83 -11.99 -10.16 -4.97
CA ILE A 83 -12.33 -8.77 -5.26
C ILE A 83 -12.09 -7.89 -4.04
N TYR A 84 -12.68 -8.23 -2.88
CA TYR A 84 -12.55 -7.38 -1.71
C TYR A 84 -11.13 -7.29 -1.18
N THR A 85 -10.38 -8.36 -1.33
CA THR A 85 -8.98 -8.49 -0.96
C THR A 85 -8.09 -7.51 -1.73
N ILE A 86 -8.23 -7.46 -3.05
CA ILE A 86 -7.49 -6.52 -3.90
C ILE A 86 -7.82 -5.07 -3.50
N VAL A 87 -9.08 -4.78 -3.26
CA VAL A 87 -9.52 -3.44 -2.85
C VAL A 87 -8.96 -3.07 -1.49
N LEU A 88 -9.05 -3.98 -0.52
CA LEU A 88 -8.53 -3.81 0.83
C LEU A 88 -7.02 -3.49 0.82
N ASP A 89 -6.24 -4.30 0.09
CA ASP A 89 -4.79 -4.08 -0.01
C ASP A 89 -4.46 -2.72 -0.61
N LYS A 90 -5.16 -2.32 -1.67
CA LYS A 90 -4.96 -1.00 -2.27
C LYS A 90 -5.23 0.13 -1.29
N ILE A 91 -6.27 0.02 -0.47
CA ILE A 91 -6.61 1.04 0.53
C ILE A 91 -5.60 1.07 1.67
N LEU A 92 -5.19 -0.09 2.17
CA LEU A 92 -4.21 -0.18 3.25
C LEU A 92 -2.84 0.36 2.82
N LEU A 93 -2.44 0.10 1.58
CA LEU A 93 -1.18 0.59 1.01
C LEU A 93 -1.26 2.05 0.54
N PHE A 94 -2.45 2.57 0.31
CA PHE A 94 -2.63 3.94 -0.17
C PHE A 94 -2.11 4.96 0.85
N GLY A 95 -1.16 5.80 0.43
CA GLY A 95 -0.57 6.85 1.28
C GLY A 95 0.48 6.37 2.30
N THR A 96 0.75 5.06 2.42
CA THR A 96 1.86 4.54 3.22
C THR A 96 3.14 4.37 2.40
N THR A 97 3.02 4.48 1.09
CA THR A 97 4.15 4.38 0.16
C THR A 97 5.10 5.55 0.39
N ARG A 98 6.29 5.26 0.87
CA ARG A 98 7.39 6.20 0.97
C ARG A 98 8.30 6.02 -0.23
N ILE A 99 8.75 7.12 -0.81
CA ILE A 99 9.69 7.09 -1.92
C ILE A 99 11.09 7.34 -1.36
N GLU A 100 11.97 6.43 -1.68
CA GLU A 100 13.39 6.60 -1.45
C GLU A 100 13.99 7.40 -2.60
N VAL A 101 14.53 8.57 -2.30
CA VAL A 101 15.23 9.39 -3.28
C VAL A 101 16.72 9.23 -3.04
N LYS A 102 17.42 8.75 -4.06
CA LYS A 102 18.87 8.61 -4.10
C LYS A 102 19.42 9.60 -5.12
N VAL A 103 20.24 10.52 -4.68
CA VAL A 103 20.83 11.53 -5.55
C VAL A 103 22.35 11.37 -5.50
N VAL A 104 22.95 11.23 -6.69
CA VAL A 104 24.39 11.23 -6.88
C VAL A 104 24.73 12.46 -7.69
N SER A 105 25.41 13.42 -7.10
CA SER A 105 25.78 14.67 -7.76
C SER A 105 27.08 15.21 -7.16
N PRO A 106 27.93 15.88 -7.97
CA PRO A 106 29.08 16.60 -7.45
C PRO A 106 28.70 17.76 -6.52
N LYS A 107 27.46 18.29 -6.67
CA LYS A 107 26.89 19.36 -5.84
C LYS A 107 26.08 18.82 -4.65
N HIS A 108 26.58 17.77 -4.01
CA HIS A 108 25.89 17.07 -2.93
C HIS A 108 25.56 17.98 -1.72
N ASP A 109 26.41 18.94 -1.39
CA ASP A 109 26.21 19.83 -0.25
C ASP A 109 25.07 20.81 -0.49
N GLU A 110 24.96 21.41 -1.67
CA GLU A 110 23.86 22.32 -2.03
C GLU A 110 22.52 21.56 -1.97
N ILE A 111 22.49 20.33 -2.48
CA ILE A 111 21.27 19.48 -2.50
C ILE A 111 20.89 19.08 -1.07
N ARG A 112 21.86 18.76 -0.22
CA ARG A 112 21.63 18.42 1.18
C ARG A 112 20.99 19.58 1.93
N GLU A 113 21.54 20.79 1.77
CA GLU A 113 21.00 21.99 2.41
C GLU A 113 19.59 22.31 1.91
N ALA A 114 19.33 22.20 0.62
CA ALA A 114 18.00 22.40 0.07
C ALA A 114 16.99 21.40 0.65
N ILE A 115 17.33 20.11 0.75
CA ILE A 115 16.44 19.11 1.33
C ILE A 115 16.15 19.38 2.81
N ILE A 116 17.14 19.81 3.57
CA ILE A 116 16.99 20.10 5.01
C ILE A 116 16.15 21.36 5.21
N HIS A 117 16.46 22.43 4.48
CA HIS A 117 15.82 23.73 4.70
C HIS A 117 14.46 23.91 4.01
N GLU A 118 14.30 23.35 2.81
CA GLU A 118 13.06 23.52 2.05
C GLU A 118 12.04 22.40 2.33
N LEU A 119 12.51 21.17 2.57
CA LEU A 119 11.63 20.01 2.74
C LEU A 119 11.47 19.57 4.21
N ASP A 120 12.27 20.11 5.12
CA ASP A 120 12.30 19.72 6.54
C ASP A 120 12.35 18.18 6.70
N ARG A 121 13.28 17.53 5.97
CA ARG A 121 13.43 16.08 5.95
C ARG A 121 14.85 15.65 6.28
N GLY A 122 14.92 14.50 6.96
CA GLY A 122 16.20 13.87 7.27
C GLY A 122 16.93 13.44 6.00
N VAL A 123 18.22 13.72 5.96
CA VAL A 123 19.12 13.36 4.86
C VAL A 123 20.23 12.49 5.41
N THR A 124 20.57 11.41 4.73
CA THR A 124 21.70 10.56 5.04
C THR A 124 22.69 10.64 3.90
N ALA A 125 23.92 11.05 4.18
CA ALA A 125 25.02 11.02 3.22
C ALA A 125 25.75 9.67 3.32
N LEU A 126 25.89 9.00 2.18
CA LEU A 126 26.59 7.72 2.05
C LEU A 126 27.81 7.93 1.16
N SER A 127 28.96 7.46 1.63
CA SER A 127 30.17 7.42 0.80
C SER A 127 30.02 6.30 -0.23
N ALA A 128 30.17 6.62 -1.49
CA ALA A 128 30.09 5.69 -2.60
C ALA A 128 31.28 5.87 -3.53
N THR A 129 31.58 4.87 -4.32
CA THR A 129 32.62 4.96 -5.36
C THR A 129 31.94 4.88 -6.72
N SER A 130 32.26 5.82 -7.62
CA SER A 130 31.77 5.79 -8.99
C SER A 130 32.26 4.54 -9.71
N GLY A 131 31.33 3.72 -10.21
CA GLY A 131 31.70 2.47 -10.91
C GLY A 131 32.38 2.68 -12.27
N TYR A 132 32.29 3.86 -12.86
CA TYR A 132 32.92 4.16 -14.13
C TYR A 132 34.27 4.88 -13.98
N MET A 133 34.32 5.91 -13.12
CA MET A 133 35.54 6.71 -12.91
C MET A 133 36.37 6.23 -11.72
N ASN A 134 35.87 5.31 -10.91
CA ASN A 134 36.49 4.80 -9.67
C ASN A 134 36.85 5.92 -8.67
N GLU A 135 36.17 7.06 -8.75
CA GLU A 135 36.36 8.20 -7.87
C GLU A 135 35.43 8.13 -6.66
N PRO A 136 35.85 8.60 -5.49
CA PRO A 136 35.01 8.73 -4.33
C PRO A 136 33.95 9.78 -4.58
N THR A 137 32.68 9.42 -4.37
CA THR A 137 31.53 10.32 -4.49
C THR A 137 30.64 10.18 -3.27
N GLN A 138 29.77 11.16 -3.05
CA GLN A 138 28.75 11.08 -2.01
C GLN A 138 27.37 10.89 -2.64
N MET A 139 26.63 9.95 -2.08
CA MET A 139 25.24 9.71 -2.41
C MET A 139 24.37 10.26 -1.29
N ILE A 140 23.41 11.10 -1.64
CA ILE A 140 22.39 11.60 -0.73
C ILE A 140 21.18 10.67 -0.77
N PHE A 141 20.78 10.20 0.40
CA PHE A 141 19.63 9.35 0.61
C PHE A 141 18.60 10.09 1.47
N SER A 142 17.39 10.22 0.98
CA SER A 142 16.27 10.78 1.74
C SER A 142 14.99 9.98 1.49
N VAL A 143 14.16 9.86 2.52
CA VAL A 143 12.87 9.19 2.43
C VAL A 143 11.76 10.23 2.48
N ILE A 144 11.07 10.40 1.36
CA ILE A 144 10.03 11.41 1.19
C ILE A 144 8.67 10.75 0.98
N SER A 145 7.59 11.41 1.42
CA SER A 145 6.25 10.96 1.06
C SER A 145 5.94 11.29 -0.39
N ASN A 146 5.11 10.47 -1.03
CA ASN A 146 4.73 10.66 -2.43
C ASN A 146 4.12 12.06 -2.70
N SER A 147 3.38 12.59 -1.74
CA SER A 147 2.79 13.93 -1.83
C SER A 147 3.84 15.04 -1.88
N CYS A 148 4.95 14.89 -1.15
CA CYS A 148 6.01 15.88 -1.12
C CYS A 148 6.76 15.95 -2.45
N LEU A 149 6.99 14.81 -3.08
CA LEU A 149 7.66 14.73 -4.37
C LEU A 149 6.86 15.40 -5.50
N LEU A 150 5.53 15.29 -5.45
CA LEU A 150 4.64 15.85 -6.46
C LEU A 150 4.62 17.40 -6.43
N TYR A 151 4.78 18.00 -5.26
CA TYR A 151 4.78 19.46 -5.09
C TYR A 151 6.15 20.11 -5.37
N THR A 152 7.23 19.36 -5.21
CA THR A 152 8.60 19.90 -5.34
C THR A 152 9.30 19.53 -6.64
N SER A 153 8.79 18.52 -7.38
CA SER A 153 9.37 18.15 -8.67
C SER A 153 8.80 19.04 -9.76
N PRO A 154 9.61 19.86 -10.44
CA PRO A 154 9.15 20.63 -11.61
C PRO A 154 8.63 19.66 -12.67
N SER A 155 7.43 19.93 -13.17
CA SER A 155 6.81 19.13 -14.23
C SER A 155 7.76 19.01 -15.43
N PRO A 156 7.80 17.88 -16.13
CA PRO A 156 8.56 17.73 -17.37
C PRO A 156 8.24 18.82 -18.41
N ARG A 157 7.05 19.46 -18.32
CA ARG A 157 6.64 20.57 -19.17
C ARG A 157 7.33 21.87 -18.84
N ASP A 158 7.79 22.07 -17.60
CA ASP A 158 8.45 23.31 -17.19
C ASP A 158 9.92 23.35 -17.64
N ARG A 159 10.53 22.19 -17.87
CA ARG A 159 11.88 22.06 -18.41
C ARG A 159 12.00 22.42 -19.90
N GLN A 160 10.89 22.49 -20.64
CA GLN A 160 10.91 22.90 -22.06
C GLN A 160 10.82 24.41 -22.28
N LYS A 161 10.68 25.20 -21.23
CA LYS A 161 10.55 26.68 -21.32
C LYS A 161 11.78 27.45 -20.83
N SER A 162 12.86 26.75 -20.51
CA SER A 162 14.14 27.36 -20.13
C SER A 162 15.19 27.24 -21.23
#